data_eca55bc7024cd11c886e222325ef3aa0
#
_entry.id   eca55bc7024cd11c886e222325ef3aa0
#
_cell.length_a   1.000
_cell.length_b   1.000
_cell.length_c   1.000
_cell.angle_alpha   90.00
_cell.angle_beta   90.00
_cell.angle_gamma   90.00
#
_symmetry.space_group_name_H-M   'P 1'
#
loop_
_entity.id
_entity.type
_entity.pdbx_description
1 polymer ?
#
loop_
_entity_poly.entity_id
_entity_poly.type
_entity_poly.pdbx_seq_one_letter_code
_entity_poly.pdbx_strand_id
1 'polypeptide(L)'
;MVNAKHDTFCYDSEGYQREIFDGNALFEAYKRAKKGSDWKPQVQRFEMTYLLELSRIQRELQEMTYEFLPSTQFVLNERGKTRVIRGEQIQDRIVKHTLCDEVLNPAVKNFLIYDNGASLVGKGIAFTRKRLLTHLRRYYAQHHSNDGYILLIDFSKYYDNIRHDILMELMKKYVTDEHSLWLLQKTVDRSKVDVSYMSDDEYENCLDILFNSLLYQEIDQRLLTGKKFMGKHLNIGDQVAQTAGIAYPIPIDNFVKIVKGVKFYGRYMDDSYAIHESKEFLEELLKGIVEIAGSLGITVNLKKTRICKLSDHWRFLQIQYSLTDTGRVIQKINPKRLTAMRRKMKKLAPKLTEKEFTDFFRSWFKNHYKIMSRYQRNNIETLFNQLKEVTLCSTQSDLQTEGS
;
A
#
# COMPACT_ATOMS: atom_id res chain seq x y z
N MET A 1 -19.17 23.66 -31.99
CA MET A 1 -19.40 22.61 -30.99
C MET A 1 -18.89 21.30 -31.58
N VAL A 2 -17.66 20.91 -31.24
CA VAL A 2 -17.07 19.66 -31.71
C VAL A 2 -17.44 18.61 -30.66
N ASN A 3 -18.28 17.64 -31.04
CA ASN A 3 -18.53 16.45 -30.25
C ASN A 3 -17.22 15.66 -30.16
N ALA A 4 -16.50 15.81 -29.05
CA ALA A 4 -15.45 14.87 -28.70
C ALA A 4 -16.13 13.54 -28.39
N LYS A 5 -16.07 12.61 -29.33
CA LYS A 5 -16.30 11.21 -29.04
C LYS A 5 -15.24 10.83 -28.02
N HIS A 6 -15.68 10.42 -26.82
CA HIS A 6 -14.79 9.88 -25.80
C HIS A 6 -14.22 8.57 -26.33
N ASP A 7 -12.93 8.59 -26.65
CA ASP A 7 -12.22 7.40 -27.13
C ASP A 7 -12.03 6.43 -25.96
N THR A 8 -12.73 5.32 -25.99
CA THR A 8 -12.56 4.15 -25.11
C THR A 8 -11.28 3.37 -25.43
N PHE A 9 -10.37 3.97 -26.17
CA PHE A 9 -9.18 3.30 -26.69
C PHE A 9 -7.90 3.89 -26.09
N CYS A 10 -6.98 3.01 -25.69
CA CYS A 10 -5.59 3.37 -25.44
C CYS A 10 -4.71 2.88 -26.60
N TYR A 11 -3.57 3.52 -26.80
CA TYR A 11 -2.59 3.11 -27.79
C TYR A 11 -1.52 2.23 -27.14
N ASP A 12 -1.14 1.14 -27.79
CA ASP A 12 -0.01 0.33 -27.36
C ASP A 12 1.35 0.98 -27.73
N SER A 13 2.46 0.32 -27.38
CA SER A 13 3.81 0.78 -27.71
C SER A 13 4.11 0.90 -29.21
N GLU A 14 3.27 0.30 -30.05
CA GLU A 14 3.36 0.34 -31.50
C GLU A 14 2.38 1.31 -32.15
N GLY A 15 1.58 2.04 -31.31
CA GLY A 15 0.63 3.03 -31.78
C GLY A 15 -0.71 2.46 -32.25
N TYR A 16 -0.98 1.18 -31.99
CA TYR A 16 -2.28 0.58 -32.29
C TYR A 16 -3.32 0.92 -31.22
N GLN A 17 -4.51 1.26 -31.66
CA GLN A 17 -5.64 1.56 -30.81
C GLN A 17 -6.19 0.27 -30.15
N ARG A 18 -6.22 0.23 -28.83
CA ARG A 18 -6.75 -0.89 -28.05
C ARG A 18 -8.01 -0.50 -27.32
N GLU A 19 -8.97 -1.43 -27.24
CA GLU A 19 -10.02 -1.33 -26.23
C GLU A 19 -9.42 -1.50 -24.84
N ILE A 20 -9.80 -0.65 -23.88
CA ILE A 20 -9.23 -0.63 -22.52
C ILE A 20 -9.38 -1.98 -21.82
N PHE A 21 -10.46 -2.70 -22.09
CA PHE A 21 -10.72 -4.04 -21.57
C PHE A 21 -10.67 -5.12 -22.66
N ASP A 22 -9.62 -5.12 -23.49
CA ASP A 22 -9.46 -6.17 -24.49
C ASP A 22 -9.09 -7.53 -23.87
N GLY A 23 -9.27 -8.61 -24.62
CA GLY A 23 -9.02 -9.97 -24.16
C GLY A 23 -7.54 -10.20 -23.78
N ASN A 24 -6.59 -9.51 -24.40
CA ASN A 24 -5.16 -9.63 -24.08
C ASN A 24 -4.86 -8.95 -22.74
N ALA A 25 -5.42 -7.76 -22.49
CA ALA A 25 -5.26 -7.06 -21.22
C ALA A 25 -5.81 -7.90 -20.06
N LEU A 26 -7.00 -8.47 -20.22
CA LEU A 26 -7.62 -9.39 -19.25
C LEU A 26 -6.77 -10.65 -19.02
N PHE A 27 -6.22 -11.23 -20.09
CA PHE A 27 -5.35 -12.42 -19.97
C PHE A 27 -4.05 -12.13 -19.22
N GLU A 28 -3.40 -11.01 -19.49
CA GLU A 28 -2.21 -10.60 -18.75
C GLU A 28 -2.55 -10.27 -17.28
N ALA A 29 -3.68 -9.64 -17.02
CA ALA A 29 -4.19 -9.41 -15.67
C ALA A 29 -4.49 -10.74 -14.94
N TYR A 30 -5.03 -11.74 -15.62
CA TYR A 30 -5.22 -13.09 -15.08
C TYR A 30 -3.89 -13.73 -14.63
N LYS A 31 -2.86 -13.68 -15.47
CA LYS A 31 -1.53 -14.20 -15.11
C LYS A 31 -0.97 -13.53 -13.85
N ARG A 32 -1.16 -12.22 -13.72
CA ARG A 32 -0.74 -11.46 -12.53
C ARG A 32 -1.59 -11.80 -11.30
N ALA A 33 -2.90 -11.87 -11.46
CA ALA A 33 -3.85 -12.16 -10.38
C ALA A 33 -3.68 -13.57 -9.80
N LYS A 34 -3.36 -14.58 -10.62
CA LYS A 34 -3.16 -15.94 -10.13
C LYS A 34 -1.81 -16.16 -9.43
N LYS A 35 -0.81 -15.35 -9.72
CA LYS A 35 0.55 -15.53 -9.19
C LYS A 35 0.58 -15.62 -7.67
N GLY A 36 1.10 -16.74 -7.14
CA GLY A 36 1.17 -17.03 -5.70
C GLY A 36 -0.17 -17.43 -5.06
N SER A 37 -1.21 -17.65 -5.87
CA SER A 37 -2.52 -18.16 -5.43
C SER A 37 -3.01 -19.35 -6.25
N ASP A 38 -2.15 -19.94 -7.09
CA ASP A 38 -2.45 -21.07 -7.99
C ASP A 38 -3.00 -22.29 -7.25
N TRP A 39 -2.56 -22.50 -6.00
CA TRP A 39 -2.97 -23.60 -5.12
C TRP A 39 -4.41 -23.46 -4.57
N LYS A 40 -5.03 -22.27 -4.71
CA LYS A 40 -6.38 -22.03 -4.16
C LYS A 40 -7.44 -22.70 -5.02
N PRO A 41 -8.40 -23.43 -4.44
CA PRO A 41 -9.44 -24.14 -5.21
C PRO A 41 -10.24 -23.24 -6.15
N GLN A 42 -10.53 -21.99 -5.74
CA GLN A 42 -11.23 -21.01 -6.59
C GLN A 42 -10.42 -20.62 -7.84
N VAL A 43 -9.08 -20.55 -7.73
CA VAL A 43 -8.21 -20.23 -8.88
C VAL A 43 -8.12 -21.43 -9.81
N GLN A 44 -7.99 -22.64 -9.27
CA GLN A 44 -7.95 -23.87 -10.05
C GLN A 44 -9.25 -24.10 -10.82
N ARG A 45 -10.41 -23.86 -10.19
CA ARG A 45 -11.72 -23.94 -10.89
C ARG A 45 -11.82 -22.93 -12.01
N PHE A 46 -11.40 -21.69 -11.79
CA PHE A 46 -11.38 -20.66 -12.84
C PHE A 46 -10.46 -21.06 -14.00
N GLU A 47 -9.31 -21.66 -13.70
CA GLU A 47 -8.32 -22.09 -14.71
C GLU A 47 -8.85 -23.14 -15.67
N MET A 48 -9.81 -23.98 -15.23
CA MET A 48 -10.44 -24.98 -16.11
C MET A 48 -11.24 -24.37 -17.27
N THR A 49 -11.79 -23.16 -17.08
CA THR A 49 -12.67 -22.48 -18.05
C THR A 49 -12.25 -21.04 -18.33
N TYR A 50 -10.99 -20.68 -18.05
CA TYR A 50 -10.54 -19.29 -18.02
C TYR A 50 -10.82 -18.52 -19.32
N LEU A 51 -10.71 -19.14 -20.51
CA LEU A 51 -10.99 -18.46 -21.76
C LEU A 51 -12.46 -18.04 -21.89
N LEU A 52 -13.38 -18.93 -21.51
CA LEU A 52 -14.82 -18.62 -21.50
C LEU A 52 -15.14 -17.53 -20.49
N GLU A 53 -14.56 -17.64 -19.29
CA GLU A 53 -14.75 -16.65 -18.22
C GLU A 53 -14.18 -15.28 -18.61
N LEU A 54 -12.99 -15.21 -19.20
CA LEU A 54 -12.40 -13.94 -19.68
C LEU A 54 -13.26 -13.31 -20.79
N SER A 55 -13.77 -14.11 -21.73
CA SER A 55 -14.67 -13.61 -22.77
C SER A 55 -16.00 -13.08 -22.20
N ARG A 56 -16.55 -13.75 -21.16
CA ARG A 56 -17.73 -13.27 -20.43
C ARG A 56 -17.43 -11.94 -19.73
N ILE A 57 -16.32 -11.87 -18.99
CA ILE A 57 -15.90 -10.66 -18.28
C ILE A 57 -15.69 -9.51 -19.25
N GLN A 58 -15.03 -9.75 -20.39
CA GLN A 58 -14.84 -8.73 -21.43
C GLN A 58 -16.15 -8.13 -21.89
N ARG A 59 -17.12 -8.98 -22.26
CA ARG A 59 -18.45 -8.53 -22.69
C ARG A 59 -19.17 -7.72 -21.61
N GLU A 60 -19.19 -8.23 -20.36
CA GLU A 60 -19.83 -7.54 -19.25
C GLU A 60 -19.19 -6.17 -18.94
N LEU A 61 -17.87 -6.04 -19.13
CA LEU A 61 -17.17 -4.77 -18.99
C LEU A 61 -17.50 -3.80 -20.11
N GLN A 62 -17.55 -4.28 -21.36
CA GLN A 62 -17.90 -3.46 -22.54
C GLN A 62 -19.37 -2.98 -22.45
N GLU A 63 -20.27 -3.82 -21.97
CA GLU A 63 -21.67 -3.50 -21.77
C GLU A 63 -21.97 -2.73 -20.48
N MET A 64 -20.96 -2.47 -19.63
CA MET A 64 -21.08 -1.84 -18.30
C MET A 64 -22.02 -2.61 -17.35
N THR A 65 -22.12 -3.92 -17.52
CA THR A 65 -23.01 -4.81 -16.76
C THR A 65 -22.28 -5.65 -15.71
N TYR A 66 -20.93 -5.59 -15.66
CA TYR A 66 -20.14 -6.39 -14.73
C TYR A 66 -20.55 -6.16 -13.28
N GLU A 67 -20.83 -7.25 -12.55
CA GLU A 67 -21.13 -7.24 -11.12
C GLU A 67 -20.06 -8.00 -10.32
N PHE A 68 -19.56 -7.35 -9.27
CA PHE A 68 -18.57 -7.96 -8.39
C PHE A 68 -19.17 -9.10 -7.58
N LEU A 69 -18.42 -10.18 -7.45
CA LEU A 69 -18.79 -11.37 -6.70
C LEU A 69 -18.70 -11.16 -5.17
N PRO A 70 -19.40 -11.95 -4.36
CA PRO A 70 -19.26 -11.90 -2.91
C PRO A 70 -17.82 -12.09 -2.47
N SER A 71 -17.36 -11.24 -1.55
CA SER A 71 -16.01 -11.31 -0.96
C SER A 71 -16.05 -11.95 0.42
N THR A 72 -14.93 -12.57 0.83
CA THR A 72 -14.74 -13.06 2.19
C THR A 72 -14.02 -12.03 3.03
N GLN A 73 -14.43 -11.83 4.28
CA GLN A 73 -13.71 -10.98 5.22
C GLN A 73 -12.96 -11.82 6.25
N PHE A 74 -11.74 -11.40 6.57
CA PHE A 74 -10.97 -11.98 7.65
C PHE A 74 -10.13 -10.94 8.37
N VAL A 75 -9.85 -11.20 9.64
CA VAL A 75 -9.05 -10.31 10.48
C VAL A 75 -7.59 -10.74 10.42
N LEU A 76 -6.72 -9.81 10.05
CA LEU A 76 -5.27 -9.99 10.04
C LEU A 76 -4.62 -9.19 11.16
N ASN A 77 -3.97 -9.90 12.08
CA ASN A 77 -3.16 -9.27 13.12
C ASN A 77 -1.69 -9.22 12.67
N GLU A 78 -1.24 -8.06 12.23
CA GLU A 78 0.14 -7.86 11.78
C GLU A 78 0.83 -6.76 12.59
N ARG A 79 1.94 -7.12 13.23
CA ARG A 79 2.81 -6.17 13.97
C ARG A 79 2.08 -5.34 15.03
N GLY A 80 1.14 -5.96 15.73
CA GLY A 80 0.33 -5.31 16.77
C GLY A 80 -0.76 -4.36 16.23
N LYS A 81 -1.04 -4.45 14.93
CA LYS A 81 -2.18 -3.76 14.31
C LYS A 81 -3.16 -4.81 13.79
N THR A 82 -4.40 -4.68 14.18
CA THR A 82 -5.52 -5.44 13.63
C THR A 82 -6.03 -4.76 12.37
N ARG A 83 -6.24 -5.52 11.31
CA ARG A 83 -6.80 -5.04 10.05
C ARG A 83 -7.86 -6.00 9.56
N VAL A 84 -8.93 -5.46 9.02
CA VAL A 84 -9.92 -6.23 8.26
C VAL A 84 -9.45 -6.28 6.82
N ILE A 85 -9.33 -7.47 6.30
CA ILE A 85 -8.92 -7.70 4.90
C ILE A 85 -10.10 -8.32 4.17
N ARG A 86 -10.37 -7.83 2.97
CA ARG A 86 -11.31 -8.48 2.05
C ARG A 86 -10.55 -9.38 1.08
N GLY A 87 -10.93 -10.66 1.09
CA GLY A 87 -10.48 -11.65 0.12
C GLY A 87 -11.44 -11.66 -1.07
N GLU A 88 -10.96 -11.31 -2.24
CA GLU A 88 -11.76 -11.25 -3.46
C GLU A 88 -11.62 -12.51 -4.29
N GLN A 89 -12.64 -12.79 -5.09
CA GLN A 89 -12.63 -13.85 -6.09
C GLN A 89 -11.62 -13.53 -7.20
N ILE A 90 -11.17 -14.56 -7.91
CA ILE A 90 -10.13 -14.38 -8.95
C ILE A 90 -10.63 -13.49 -10.09
N GLN A 91 -11.92 -13.58 -10.47
CA GLN A 91 -12.53 -12.75 -11.50
C GLN A 91 -12.45 -11.25 -11.15
N ASP A 92 -12.86 -10.89 -9.92
CA ASP A 92 -12.81 -9.51 -9.44
C ASP A 92 -11.38 -8.97 -9.40
N ARG A 93 -10.42 -9.83 -9.01
CA ARG A 93 -9.00 -9.48 -9.02
C ARG A 93 -8.48 -9.21 -10.44
N ILE A 94 -8.91 -10.01 -11.43
CA ILE A 94 -8.54 -9.81 -12.84
C ILE A 94 -9.04 -8.45 -13.31
N VAL A 95 -10.33 -8.16 -13.10
CA VAL A 95 -10.95 -6.88 -13.49
C VAL A 95 -10.24 -5.69 -12.87
N LYS A 96 -9.93 -5.75 -11.57
CA LYS A 96 -9.21 -4.69 -10.87
C LYS A 96 -7.75 -4.55 -11.32
N HIS A 97 -7.07 -5.66 -11.63
CA HIS A 97 -5.74 -5.63 -12.22
C HIS A 97 -5.76 -4.92 -13.57
N THR A 98 -6.72 -5.27 -14.44
CA THR A 98 -6.85 -4.62 -15.75
C THR A 98 -7.10 -3.13 -15.60
N LEU A 99 -8.07 -2.73 -14.77
CA LEU A 99 -8.34 -1.31 -14.51
C LEU A 99 -7.11 -0.56 -13.99
N CYS A 100 -6.37 -1.15 -13.05
CA CYS A 100 -5.18 -0.50 -12.50
C CYS A 100 -4.03 -0.41 -13.50
N ASP A 101 -3.74 -1.50 -14.20
CA ASP A 101 -2.54 -1.62 -15.02
C ASP A 101 -2.68 -0.89 -16.36
N GLU A 102 -3.86 -0.95 -16.97
CA GLU A 102 -4.11 -0.31 -18.28
C GLU A 102 -4.56 1.16 -18.15
N VAL A 103 -5.22 1.53 -17.05
CA VAL A 103 -5.83 2.86 -16.93
C VAL A 103 -5.28 3.65 -15.74
N LEU A 104 -5.54 3.22 -14.50
CA LEU A 104 -5.32 4.09 -13.34
C LEU A 104 -3.84 4.40 -13.11
N ASN A 105 -2.95 3.41 -13.17
CA ASN A 105 -1.52 3.61 -12.97
C ASN A 105 -0.89 4.47 -14.07
N PRO A 106 -1.14 4.24 -15.38
CA PRO A 106 -0.69 5.14 -16.44
C PRO A 106 -1.20 6.58 -16.26
N ALA A 107 -2.49 6.74 -15.96
CA ALA A 107 -3.12 8.06 -15.81
C ALA A 107 -2.50 8.88 -14.67
N VAL A 108 -2.28 8.28 -13.49
CA VAL A 108 -1.76 9.02 -12.33
C VAL A 108 -0.24 9.14 -12.32
N LYS A 109 0.49 8.27 -13.01
CA LYS A 109 1.96 8.16 -12.95
C LYS A 109 2.69 9.49 -13.16
N ASN A 110 2.23 10.28 -14.12
CA ASN A 110 2.87 11.53 -14.51
C ASN A 110 2.62 12.67 -13.49
N PHE A 111 1.62 12.54 -12.63
CA PHE A 111 1.27 13.50 -11.59
C PHE A 111 1.89 13.14 -10.23
N LEU A 112 2.42 11.93 -10.10
CA LEU A 112 3.09 11.50 -8.89
C LEU A 112 4.52 12.04 -8.84
N ILE A 113 4.93 12.51 -7.66
CA ILE A 113 6.33 12.88 -7.44
C ILE A 113 7.26 11.71 -7.72
N TYR A 114 8.45 11.97 -8.25
CA TYR A 114 9.45 10.91 -8.49
C TYR A 114 9.75 10.10 -7.22
N ASP A 115 9.77 10.76 -6.06
CA ASP A 115 10.07 10.18 -4.75
C ASP A 115 8.85 9.55 -4.04
N ASN A 116 7.73 9.33 -4.75
CA ASN A 116 6.72 8.37 -4.33
C ASN A 116 7.27 6.95 -4.53
N GLY A 117 7.43 6.20 -3.44
CA GLY A 117 8.00 4.86 -3.46
C GLY A 117 7.00 3.73 -3.31
N ALA A 118 5.70 4.02 -3.31
CA ALA A 118 4.66 3.00 -3.11
C ALA A 118 3.92 2.67 -4.41
N SER A 119 3.44 1.45 -4.51
CA SER A 119 2.48 0.94 -5.51
C SER A 119 2.81 1.23 -6.98
N LEU A 120 4.08 1.37 -7.32
CA LEU A 120 4.55 1.50 -8.69
C LEU A 120 5.58 0.42 -9.00
N VAL A 121 5.57 -0.07 -10.24
CA VAL A 121 6.55 -1.04 -10.73
C VAL A 121 7.97 -0.49 -10.58
N GLY A 122 8.89 -1.30 -10.08
CA GLY A 122 10.28 -0.92 -9.82
C GLY A 122 10.49 -0.07 -8.57
N LYS A 123 9.43 0.30 -7.85
CA LYS A 123 9.47 1.04 -6.59
C LYS A 123 9.06 0.14 -5.40
N GLY A 124 9.25 0.63 -4.20
CA GLY A 124 8.95 -0.10 -2.97
C GLY A 124 9.72 0.48 -1.78
N ILE A 125 9.66 -0.17 -0.63
CA ILE A 125 10.35 0.26 0.59
C ILE A 125 11.87 0.45 0.36
N ALA A 126 12.50 -0.43 -0.43
CA ALA A 126 13.93 -0.34 -0.74
C ALA A 126 14.25 0.92 -1.57
N PHE A 127 13.41 1.23 -2.55
CA PHE A 127 13.52 2.46 -3.34
C PHE A 127 13.39 3.70 -2.43
N THR A 128 12.33 3.77 -1.61
CA THR A 128 12.08 4.91 -0.73
C THR A 128 13.24 5.14 0.25
N ARG A 129 13.77 4.07 0.84
CA ARG A 129 14.95 4.14 1.70
C ARG A 129 16.19 4.65 0.95
N LYS A 130 16.42 4.16 -0.28
CA LYS A 130 17.52 4.64 -1.13
C LYS A 130 17.35 6.13 -1.43
N ARG A 131 16.12 6.59 -1.72
CA ARG A 131 15.84 8.02 -1.97
C ARG A 131 16.11 8.87 -0.73
N LEU A 132 15.64 8.45 0.44
CA LEU A 132 15.95 9.13 1.71
C LEU A 132 17.47 9.26 1.93
N LEU A 133 18.24 8.20 1.75
CA LEU A 133 19.71 8.24 1.84
C LEU A 133 20.32 9.21 0.83
N THR A 134 19.80 9.25 -0.39
CA THR A 134 20.23 10.19 -1.43
C THR A 134 19.94 11.63 -0.99
N HIS A 135 18.77 11.90 -0.42
CA HIS A 135 18.40 13.23 0.06
C HIS A 135 19.29 13.68 1.22
N LEU A 136 19.55 12.83 2.20
CA LEU A 136 20.45 13.14 3.31
C LEU A 136 21.89 13.45 2.85
N ARG A 137 22.41 12.67 1.89
CA ARG A 137 23.74 12.90 1.32
C ARG A 137 23.80 14.19 0.51
N ARG A 138 22.77 14.47 -0.29
CA ARG A 138 22.67 15.72 -1.07
C ARG A 138 22.50 16.93 -0.17
N TYR A 139 21.71 16.80 0.90
CA TYR A 139 21.60 17.84 1.92
C TYR A 139 22.96 18.19 2.50
N TYR A 140 23.71 17.18 2.98
CA TYR A 140 25.05 17.38 3.51
C TYR A 140 26.01 17.98 2.48
N ALA A 141 26.00 17.50 1.23
CA ALA A 141 26.85 18.03 0.17
C ALA A 141 26.52 19.50 -0.17
N GLN A 142 25.26 19.95 0.01
CA GLN A 142 24.84 21.32 -0.22
C GLN A 142 25.18 22.25 0.94
N HIS A 143 25.02 21.79 2.18
CA HIS A 143 25.17 22.64 3.39
C HIS A 143 26.50 22.43 4.13
N HIS A 144 27.28 21.40 3.77
CA HIS A 144 28.53 20.99 4.44
C HIS A 144 28.38 20.80 5.96
N SER A 145 27.17 20.56 6.44
CA SER A 145 26.80 20.39 7.84
C SER A 145 25.64 19.38 7.98
N ASN A 146 25.52 18.80 9.17
CA ASN A 146 24.36 18.02 9.57
C ASN A 146 23.33 18.87 10.35
N ASP A 147 23.55 20.18 10.45
CA ASP A 147 22.59 21.12 11.02
C ASP A 147 21.39 21.22 10.09
N GLY A 148 20.26 20.79 10.59
CA GLY A 148 19.02 20.77 9.86
C GLY A 148 18.03 19.81 10.49
N TYR A 149 16.85 19.77 9.92
CA TYR A 149 15.72 19.07 10.50
C TYR A 149 15.02 18.18 9.46
N ILE A 150 14.40 17.13 9.95
CA ILE A 150 13.51 16.28 9.18
C ILE A 150 12.11 16.31 9.81
N LEU A 151 11.12 16.64 9.02
CA LEU A 151 9.71 16.47 9.35
C LEU A 151 9.29 15.07 8.90
N LEU A 152 8.74 14.28 9.81
CA LEU A 152 8.16 12.96 9.57
C LEU A 152 6.66 13.05 9.77
N ILE A 153 5.88 12.65 8.79
CA ILE A 153 4.42 12.80 8.78
C ILE A 153 3.77 11.42 8.73
N ASP A 154 2.76 11.21 9.58
CA ASP A 154 1.90 10.00 9.63
C ASP A 154 0.44 10.47 9.59
N PHE A 155 -0.41 9.76 8.85
CA PHE A 155 -1.85 10.03 8.83
C PHE A 155 -2.61 9.05 9.72
N SER A 156 -3.68 9.54 10.36
CA SER A 156 -4.54 8.72 11.21
C SER A 156 -5.49 7.90 10.36
N LYS A 157 -5.46 6.57 10.50
CA LYS A 157 -6.42 5.68 9.82
C LYS A 157 -6.61 6.04 8.33
N TYR A 158 -5.51 6.18 7.59
CA TYR A 158 -5.48 6.75 6.25
C TYR A 158 -6.53 6.16 5.31
N TYR A 159 -6.55 4.84 5.12
CA TYR A 159 -7.50 4.17 4.24
C TYR A 159 -8.96 4.25 4.71
N ASP A 160 -9.19 4.32 6.02
CA ASP A 160 -10.53 4.48 6.58
C ASP A 160 -11.11 5.89 6.30
N ASN A 161 -10.26 6.88 6.02
CA ASN A 161 -10.66 8.28 5.88
C ASN A 161 -10.54 8.83 4.46
N ILE A 162 -10.22 8.02 3.48
CA ILE A 162 -10.31 8.42 2.07
C ILE A 162 -11.79 8.58 1.72
N ARG A 163 -12.20 9.81 1.42
CA ARG A 163 -13.56 10.16 1.02
C ARG A 163 -13.81 9.75 -0.44
N HIS A 164 -14.94 9.10 -0.68
CA HIS A 164 -15.28 8.58 -2.01
C HIS A 164 -15.58 9.70 -3.02
N ASP A 165 -16.31 10.73 -2.60
CA ASP A 165 -16.61 11.91 -3.43
C ASP A 165 -15.34 12.62 -3.88
N ILE A 166 -14.45 12.96 -2.94
CA ILE A 166 -13.18 13.64 -3.22
C ILE A 166 -12.27 12.75 -4.08
N LEU A 167 -12.21 11.43 -3.80
CA LEU A 167 -11.43 10.50 -4.62
C LEU A 167 -11.91 10.51 -6.07
N MET A 168 -13.22 10.41 -6.29
CA MET A 168 -13.78 10.40 -7.65
C MET A 168 -13.54 11.72 -8.38
N GLU A 169 -13.67 12.88 -7.69
CA GLU A 169 -13.33 14.19 -8.26
C GLU A 169 -11.86 14.30 -8.65
N LEU A 170 -10.96 13.77 -7.80
CA LEU A 170 -9.52 13.74 -8.12
C LEU A 170 -9.25 12.83 -9.32
N MET A 171 -9.84 11.64 -9.36
CA MET A 171 -9.59 10.67 -10.42
C MET A 171 -10.14 11.14 -11.77
N LYS A 172 -11.28 11.85 -11.82
CA LYS A 172 -11.81 12.48 -13.04
C LYS A 172 -10.85 13.49 -13.68
N LYS A 173 -9.90 14.04 -12.94
CA LYS A 173 -8.86 14.92 -13.49
C LYS A 173 -7.80 14.17 -14.29
N TYR A 174 -7.64 12.87 -14.05
CA TYR A 174 -6.60 12.02 -14.63
C TYR A 174 -7.15 10.98 -15.61
N VAL A 175 -8.37 10.51 -15.36
CA VAL A 175 -9.05 9.48 -16.15
C VAL A 175 -10.25 10.12 -16.83
N THR A 176 -10.29 10.11 -18.15
CA THR A 176 -11.37 10.70 -18.95
C THR A 176 -12.33 9.67 -19.54
N ASP A 177 -11.95 8.39 -19.53
CA ASP A 177 -12.75 7.30 -20.06
C ASP A 177 -13.93 6.96 -19.12
N GLU A 178 -15.15 7.01 -19.66
CA GLU A 178 -16.38 6.79 -18.88
C GLU A 178 -16.53 5.36 -18.37
N HIS A 179 -16.12 4.33 -19.15
CA HIS A 179 -16.16 2.93 -18.72
C HIS A 179 -15.25 2.68 -17.53
N SER A 180 -14.04 3.24 -17.58
CA SER A 180 -13.08 3.15 -16.49
C SER A 180 -13.54 3.89 -15.23
N LEU A 181 -14.14 5.07 -15.38
CA LEU A 181 -14.72 5.82 -14.26
C LEU A 181 -15.92 5.09 -13.65
N TRP A 182 -16.78 4.50 -14.47
CA TRP A 182 -17.88 3.64 -14.00
C TRP A 182 -17.35 2.46 -13.17
N LEU A 183 -16.35 1.74 -13.68
CA LEU A 183 -15.78 0.58 -12.97
C LEU A 183 -15.05 1.00 -11.70
N LEU A 184 -14.35 2.14 -11.73
CA LEU A 184 -13.72 2.72 -10.54
C LEU A 184 -14.79 3.06 -9.50
N GLN A 185 -15.88 3.72 -9.88
CA GLN A 185 -16.99 4.04 -8.99
C GLN A 185 -17.59 2.77 -8.35
N LYS A 186 -17.86 1.74 -9.15
CA LYS A 186 -18.34 0.43 -8.63
C LYS A 186 -17.37 -0.17 -7.61
N THR A 187 -16.06 -0.07 -7.86
CA THR A 187 -15.03 -0.58 -6.94
C THR A 187 -15.01 0.23 -5.63
N VAL A 188 -15.12 1.55 -5.72
CA VAL A 188 -15.19 2.45 -4.56
C VAL A 188 -16.47 2.19 -3.75
N ASP A 189 -17.60 2.05 -4.43
CA ASP A 189 -18.89 1.75 -3.78
C ASP A 189 -18.87 0.41 -3.03
N ARG A 190 -18.15 -0.58 -3.53
CA ARG A 190 -17.95 -1.84 -2.83
C ARG A 190 -17.16 -1.71 -1.54
N SER A 191 -16.40 -0.63 -1.38
CA SER A 191 -15.68 -0.32 -0.15
C SER A 191 -16.55 0.38 0.90
N LYS A 192 -17.77 0.79 0.54
CA LYS A 192 -18.70 1.43 1.47
C LYS A 192 -19.02 0.50 2.65
N VAL A 193 -19.12 1.10 3.80
CA VAL A 193 -19.42 0.44 5.07
C VAL A 193 -20.83 0.77 5.48
N ASP A 194 -21.67 -0.25 5.78
CA ASP A 194 -23.05 -0.06 6.22
C ASP A 194 -23.07 0.59 7.61
N VAL A 195 -23.68 1.76 7.73
CA VAL A 195 -23.81 2.57 8.94
C VAL A 195 -25.27 2.86 9.26
N SER A 196 -26.15 1.96 8.90
CA SER A 196 -27.60 2.11 9.09
C SER A 196 -28.01 2.32 10.55
N TYR A 197 -27.15 1.97 11.49
CA TYR A 197 -27.36 2.18 12.94
C TYR A 197 -27.06 3.61 13.39
N MET A 198 -26.33 4.40 12.58
CA MET A 198 -25.95 5.77 12.95
C MET A 198 -27.11 6.74 12.73
N SER A 199 -27.29 7.67 13.66
CA SER A 199 -28.10 8.87 13.44
C SER A 199 -27.50 9.75 12.35
N ASP A 200 -28.24 10.74 11.86
CA ASP A 200 -27.74 11.66 10.84
C ASP A 200 -26.60 12.52 11.36
N ASP A 201 -26.72 12.99 12.62
CA ASP A 201 -25.67 13.77 13.28
C ASP A 201 -24.37 12.97 13.49
N GLU A 202 -24.49 11.70 13.89
CA GLU A 202 -23.33 10.81 14.01
C GLU A 202 -22.67 10.55 12.67
N TYR A 203 -23.47 10.39 11.60
CA TYR A 203 -22.97 10.18 10.24
C TYR A 203 -22.17 11.41 9.76
N GLU A 204 -22.75 12.61 9.85
CA GLU A 204 -22.08 13.86 9.46
C GLU A 204 -20.81 14.10 10.27
N ASN A 205 -20.86 13.87 11.57
CA ASN A 205 -19.67 13.93 12.42
C ASN A 205 -18.58 12.93 11.96
N CYS A 206 -18.96 11.72 11.55
CA CYS A 206 -18.01 10.73 11.03
C CYS A 206 -17.45 11.10 9.67
N LEU A 207 -18.18 11.86 8.84
CA LEU A 207 -17.64 12.42 7.58
C LEU A 207 -16.57 13.47 7.86
N ASP A 208 -16.73 14.30 8.84
CA ASP A 208 -15.82 15.39 9.18
C ASP A 208 -14.68 14.96 10.11
N ILE A 209 -14.97 14.04 11.05
CA ILE A 209 -14.02 13.53 12.02
C ILE A 209 -13.41 12.20 11.54
N LEU A 210 -12.51 11.66 12.32
CA LEU A 210 -11.79 10.41 12.07
C LEU A 210 -12.72 9.19 12.13
N PHE A 211 -12.96 8.54 10.99
CA PHE A 211 -13.65 7.25 10.92
C PHE A 211 -12.71 6.09 11.27
N ASN A 212 -13.22 5.05 11.89
CA ASN A 212 -12.49 3.83 12.26
C ASN A 212 -13.31 2.58 11.94
N SER A 213 -13.02 1.95 10.83
CA SER A 213 -13.71 0.75 10.34
C SER A 213 -13.62 -0.47 11.28
N LEU A 214 -12.64 -0.52 12.18
CA LEU A 214 -12.52 -1.62 13.15
C LEU A 214 -13.64 -1.64 14.18
N LEU A 215 -14.19 -0.48 14.55
CA LEU A 215 -15.30 -0.40 15.51
C LEU A 215 -16.59 -1.04 14.98
N TYR A 216 -16.66 -1.18 13.67
CA TYR A 216 -17.76 -1.78 12.93
C TYR A 216 -17.98 -3.27 13.19
N GLN A 217 -16.92 -4.00 13.56
CA GLN A 217 -16.99 -5.44 13.77
C GLN A 217 -17.67 -5.82 15.07
N GLU A 218 -17.86 -4.82 15.95
CA GLU A 218 -18.53 -4.98 17.23
C GLU A 218 -20.03 -4.66 17.16
N ILE A 219 -20.52 -4.18 15.98
CA ILE A 219 -21.93 -3.82 15.81
C ILE A 219 -22.77 -5.06 15.53
N ASP A 220 -23.93 -5.16 16.18
CA ASP A 220 -24.90 -6.23 15.92
C ASP A 220 -25.35 -6.19 14.44
N GLN A 221 -25.19 -7.30 13.76
CA GLN A 221 -25.52 -7.42 12.33
C GLN A 221 -27.00 -7.09 12.03
N ARG A 222 -27.92 -7.24 13.02
CA ARG A 222 -29.33 -6.88 12.87
C ARG A 222 -29.56 -5.39 12.67
N LEU A 223 -28.60 -4.53 13.09
CA LEU A 223 -28.65 -3.09 12.92
C LEU A 223 -28.07 -2.64 11.56
N LEU A 224 -27.42 -3.54 10.82
CA LEU A 224 -26.83 -3.29 9.50
C LEU A 224 -27.88 -3.63 8.44
N THR A 225 -28.78 -2.69 8.16
CA THR A 225 -29.94 -2.91 7.29
C THR A 225 -29.67 -2.59 5.81
N GLY A 226 -28.48 -2.14 5.45
CA GLY A 226 -28.12 -1.75 4.07
C GLY A 226 -28.78 -0.46 3.59
N LYS A 227 -29.32 0.36 4.49
CA LYS A 227 -30.03 1.60 4.12
C LYS A 227 -29.13 2.85 4.11
N LYS A 228 -28.03 2.84 4.89
CA LYS A 228 -27.13 3.98 5.02
C LYS A 228 -25.67 3.51 4.95
N PHE A 229 -24.89 4.13 4.07
CA PHE A 229 -23.51 3.73 3.86
C PHE A 229 -22.55 4.90 4.08
N MET A 230 -21.41 4.63 4.74
CA MET A 230 -20.37 5.63 4.95
C MET A 230 -19.68 5.99 3.62
N GLY A 231 -19.61 7.27 3.30
CA GLY A 231 -18.91 7.82 2.13
C GLY A 231 -17.38 7.89 2.27
N LYS A 232 -16.81 7.10 3.18
CA LYS A 232 -15.36 6.96 3.43
C LYS A 232 -14.99 5.49 3.49
N HIS A 233 -13.73 5.19 3.45
CA HIS A 233 -13.09 3.90 3.57
C HIS A 233 -12.73 3.27 2.22
N LEU A 234 -11.52 2.74 2.13
CA LEU A 234 -11.10 1.84 1.06
C LEU A 234 -10.60 0.52 1.64
N ASN A 235 -10.96 -0.58 0.99
CA ASN A 235 -10.59 -1.92 1.42
C ASN A 235 -9.07 -2.15 1.33
N ILE A 236 -8.44 -2.50 2.45
CA ILE A 236 -7.02 -2.86 2.47
C ILE A 236 -6.83 -4.22 1.80
N GLY A 237 -5.87 -4.29 0.86
CA GLY A 237 -5.56 -5.50 0.08
C GLY A 237 -6.10 -5.46 -1.36
N ASP A 238 -6.89 -4.47 -1.69
CA ASP A 238 -7.37 -4.19 -3.04
C ASP A 238 -6.32 -3.40 -3.83
N GLN A 239 -6.11 -3.76 -5.10
CA GLN A 239 -5.16 -3.06 -5.97
C GLN A 239 -5.64 -1.65 -6.32
N VAL A 240 -6.92 -1.46 -6.56
CA VAL A 240 -7.50 -0.13 -6.81
C VAL A 240 -7.31 0.77 -5.59
N ALA A 241 -7.54 0.25 -4.38
CA ALA A 241 -7.27 0.99 -3.16
C ALA A 241 -5.79 1.41 -3.02
N GLN A 242 -4.85 0.58 -3.47
CA GLN A 242 -3.43 0.94 -3.47
C GLN A 242 -3.12 2.08 -4.45
N THR A 243 -3.67 2.04 -5.67
CA THR A 243 -3.51 3.12 -6.66
C THR A 243 -4.20 4.40 -6.20
N ALA A 244 -5.43 4.30 -5.69
CA ALA A 244 -6.14 5.41 -5.07
C ALA A 244 -5.33 6.01 -3.89
N GLY A 245 -4.76 5.16 -3.04
CA GLY A 245 -3.96 5.58 -1.88
C GLY A 245 -2.68 6.34 -2.24
N ILE A 246 -2.10 6.13 -3.43
CA ILE A 246 -0.97 6.95 -3.89
C ILE A 246 -1.41 8.18 -4.68
N ALA A 247 -2.58 8.17 -5.30
CA ALA A 247 -3.14 9.31 -6.04
C ALA A 247 -3.76 10.36 -5.12
N TYR A 248 -4.46 9.95 -4.08
CA TYR A 248 -5.21 10.82 -3.18
C TYR A 248 -4.40 11.98 -2.57
N PRO A 249 -3.14 11.79 -2.11
CA PRO A 249 -2.34 12.87 -1.55
C PRO A 249 -1.53 13.66 -2.58
N ILE A 250 -1.80 13.54 -3.90
CA ILE A 250 -1.15 14.37 -4.92
C ILE A 250 -1.26 15.88 -4.62
N PRO A 251 -2.40 16.42 -4.16
CA PRO A 251 -2.46 17.84 -3.79
C PRO A 251 -1.47 18.24 -2.70
N ILE A 252 -1.24 17.38 -1.71
CA ILE A 252 -0.21 17.58 -0.66
C ILE A 252 1.19 17.55 -1.27
N ASP A 253 1.47 16.56 -2.13
CA ASP A 253 2.76 16.43 -2.81
C ASP A 253 3.07 17.69 -3.64
N ASN A 254 2.07 18.22 -4.38
CA ASN A 254 2.18 19.43 -5.18
C ASN A 254 2.44 20.66 -4.30
N PHE A 255 1.72 20.81 -3.19
CA PHE A 255 1.98 21.87 -2.23
C PHE A 255 3.42 21.84 -1.73
N VAL A 256 3.90 20.69 -1.28
CA VAL A 256 5.25 20.55 -0.74
C VAL A 256 6.32 20.78 -1.81
N LYS A 257 6.16 20.18 -3.00
CA LYS A 257 7.20 20.18 -4.04
C LYS A 257 7.17 21.42 -4.91
N ILE A 258 5.98 21.90 -5.27
CA ILE A 258 5.79 23.00 -6.24
C ILE A 258 5.60 24.31 -5.50
N VAL A 259 4.62 24.40 -4.60
CA VAL A 259 4.28 25.67 -3.93
C VAL A 259 5.38 26.07 -2.92
N LYS A 260 5.81 25.13 -2.07
CA LYS A 260 6.84 25.40 -1.05
C LYS A 260 8.28 25.08 -1.52
N GLY A 261 8.46 24.49 -2.72
CA GLY A 261 9.77 24.26 -3.32
C GLY A 261 10.69 23.30 -2.56
N VAL A 262 10.14 22.40 -1.72
CA VAL A 262 10.94 21.50 -0.88
C VAL A 262 11.69 20.48 -1.74
N LYS A 263 13.01 20.60 -1.82
CA LYS A 263 13.88 19.73 -2.64
C LYS A 263 13.91 18.30 -2.13
N PHE A 264 14.02 18.11 -0.82
CA PHE A 264 14.26 16.84 -0.15
C PHE A 264 12.96 16.33 0.51
N TYR A 265 12.01 15.94 -0.30
CA TYR A 265 10.71 15.39 0.11
C TYR A 265 10.49 14.03 -0.55
N GLY A 266 9.92 13.07 0.18
CA GLY A 266 9.53 11.78 -0.36
C GLY A 266 8.44 11.11 0.48
N ARG A 267 7.71 10.19 -0.18
CA ARG A 267 6.53 9.55 0.40
C ARG A 267 6.50 8.05 0.12
N TYR A 268 5.98 7.30 1.07
CA TYR A 268 5.60 5.89 0.92
C TYR A 268 4.21 5.68 1.51
N MET A 269 3.17 5.64 0.67
CA MET A 269 1.76 5.67 1.07
C MET A 269 1.46 6.88 1.98
N ASP A 270 1.06 6.60 3.22
CA ASP A 270 0.77 7.55 4.29
C ASP A 270 2.02 8.08 5.02
N ASP A 271 3.14 7.38 4.94
CA ASP A 271 4.40 7.82 5.55
C ASP A 271 5.15 8.79 4.62
N SER A 272 5.40 10.03 5.06
CA SER A 272 6.20 10.99 4.29
C SER A 272 7.25 11.70 5.12
N TYR A 273 8.25 12.27 4.44
CA TYR A 273 9.30 13.07 5.09
C TYR A 273 9.65 14.30 4.24
N ALA A 274 10.04 15.38 4.94
CA ALA A 274 10.62 16.58 4.33
C ALA A 274 11.88 16.99 5.13
N ILE A 275 12.94 17.41 4.43
CA ILE A 275 14.20 17.83 5.06
C ILE A 275 14.45 19.31 4.70
N HIS A 276 14.77 20.12 5.72
CA HIS A 276 15.09 21.54 5.57
C HIS A 276 16.06 22.00 6.67
N GLU A 277 16.77 23.09 6.43
CA GLU A 277 17.70 23.68 7.42
C GLU A 277 16.97 24.40 8.56
N SER A 278 15.82 25.06 8.28
CA SER A 278 15.01 25.75 9.28
C SER A 278 13.90 24.85 9.82
N LYS A 279 13.78 24.84 11.13
CA LYS A 279 12.70 24.16 11.87
C LYS A 279 11.39 24.90 11.71
N GLU A 280 11.44 26.23 11.77
CA GLU A 280 10.29 27.13 11.62
C GLU A 280 9.63 26.95 10.26
N PHE A 281 10.43 26.82 9.20
CA PHE A 281 9.91 26.51 7.86
C PHE A 281 9.16 25.16 7.84
N LEU A 282 9.68 24.14 8.50
CA LEU A 282 9.02 22.83 8.57
C LEU A 282 7.74 22.87 9.43
N GLU A 283 7.70 23.72 10.45
CA GLU A 283 6.49 23.95 11.27
C GLU A 283 5.39 24.65 10.43
N GLU A 284 5.76 25.66 9.63
CA GLU A 284 4.85 26.31 8.70
C GLU A 284 4.39 25.34 7.59
N LEU A 285 5.31 24.55 7.02
CA LEU A 285 5.01 23.54 6.04
C LEU A 285 3.98 22.54 6.58
N LEU A 286 4.15 22.08 7.84
CA LEU A 286 3.24 21.17 8.49
C LEU A 286 1.84 21.79 8.65
N LYS A 287 1.72 23.06 8.99
CA LYS A 287 0.41 23.75 9.07
C LYS A 287 -0.32 23.70 7.72
N GLY A 288 0.35 24.05 6.63
CA GLY A 288 -0.26 23.98 5.30
C GLY A 288 -0.61 22.55 4.87
N ILE A 289 0.20 21.55 5.25
CA ILE A 289 -0.12 20.13 5.00
C ILE A 289 -1.38 19.72 5.77
N VAL A 290 -1.54 20.17 7.03
CA VAL A 290 -2.73 19.88 7.86
C VAL A 290 -3.98 20.49 7.24
N GLU A 291 -3.91 21.71 6.73
CA GLU A 291 -5.03 22.40 6.06
C GLU A 291 -5.47 21.63 4.79
N ILE A 292 -4.51 21.28 3.92
CA ILE A 292 -4.82 20.52 2.70
C ILE A 292 -5.31 19.11 3.03
N ALA A 293 -4.72 18.46 4.02
CA ALA A 293 -5.20 17.15 4.49
C ALA A 293 -6.65 17.23 4.99
N GLY A 294 -6.98 18.29 5.73
CA GLY A 294 -8.35 18.57 6.17
C GLY A 294 -9.32 18.74 5.00
N SER A 295 -8.95 19.50 3.97
CA SER A 295 -9.79 19.65 2.76
C SER A 295 -9.97 18.33 1.98
N LEU A 296 -9.03 17.40 2.12
CA LEU A 296 -9.14 16.05 1.59
C LEU A 296 -9.89 15.08 2.53
N GLY A 297 -10.34 15.51 3.70
CA GLY A 297 -11.01 14.65 4.68
C GLY A 297 -10.08 13.64 5.39
N ILE A 298 -8.75 13.81 5.29
CA ILE A 298 -7.77 12.99 5.99
C ILE A 298 -7.09 13.79 7.12
N THR A 299 -6.73 13.10 8.19
CA THR A 299 -6.20 13.73 9.39
C THR A 299 -4.74 13.38 9.61
N VAL A 300 -3.88 14.39 9.74
CA VAL A 300 -2.49 14.22 10.16
C VAL A 300 -2.43 13.77 11.62
N ASN A 301 -1.70 12.71 11.90
CA ASN A 301 -1.51 12.21 13.25
C ASN A 301 -0.44 13.03 13.99
N LEU A 302 -0.83 14.13 14.62
CA LEU A 302 0.09 15.02 15.33
C LEU A 302 0.87 14.33 16.48
N LYS A 303 0.34 13.24 17.07
CA LYS A 303 1.06 12.48 18.12
C LYS A 303 2.25 11.69 17.55
N LYS A 304 2.21 11.31 16.29
CA LYS A 304 3.29 10.58 15.62
C LYS A 304 4.10 11.44 14.67
N THR A 305 3.52 12.52 14.16
CA THR A 305 4.22 13.51 13.33
C THR A 305 5.19 14.28 14.20
N ARG A 306 6.43 14.44 13.72
CA ARG A 306 7.48 15.12 14.49
C ARG A 306 8.55 15.71 13.61
N ILE A 307 9.14 16.80 14.10
CA ILE A 307 10.33 17.40 13.55
C ILE A 307 11.51 17.01 14.45
N CYS A 308 12.53 16.41 13.87
CA CYS A 308 13.74 15.97 14.56
C CYS A 308 14.96 16.63 13.95
N LYS A 309 16.04 16.86 14.71
CA LYS A 309 17.34 17.22 14.13
C LYS A 309 17.87 16.06 13.29
N LEU A 310 18.57 16.34 12.21
CA LEU A 310 19.19 15.31 11.37
C LEU A 310 20.25 14.50 12.12
N SER A 311 20.91 15.11 13.10
CA SER A 311 21.89 14.49 14.00
C SER A 311 21.26 13.53 15.00
N ASP A 312 19.98 13.69 15.33
CA ASP A 312 19.28 12.84 16.29
C ASP A 312 18.98 11.47 15.71
N HIS A 313 18.49 10.57 16.57
CA HIS A 313 18.03 9.25 16.18
C HIS A 313 16.52 9.27 15.89
N TRP A 314 16.16 9.34 14.62
CA TRP A 314 14.76 9.29 14.16
C TRP A 314 14.49 8.03 13.33
N ARG A 315 13.22 7.72 13.08
CA ARG A 315 12.79 6.49 12.40
C ARG A 315 11.90 6.78 11.20
N PHE A 316 12.23 6.14 10.08
CA PHE A 316 11.38 6.13 8.90
C PHE A 316 11.35 4.72 8.29
N LEU A 317 10.18 4.25 7.86
CA LEU A 317 9.96 2.90 7.32
C LEU A 317 10.68 1.82 8.15
N GLN A 318 10.56 1.92 9.49
CA GLN A 318 11.02 0.94 10.47
C GLN A 318 12.55 0.87 10.68
N ILE A 319 13.33 1.72 10.04
CA ILE A 319 14.76 1.86 10.23
C ILE A 319 15.03 3.14 11.00
N GLN A 320 16.02 3.10 11.88
CA GLN A 320 16.54 4.25 12.59
C GLN A 320 17.68 4.86 11.79
N TYR A 321 17.67 6.18 11.68
CA TYR A 321 18.66 6.97 10.94
C TYR A 321 19.23 8.06 11.82
N SER A 322 20.44 8.51 11.49
CA SER A 322 21.04 9.78 11.92
C SER A 322 22.09 10.21 10.90
N LEU A 323 22.28 11.53 10.75
CA LEU A 323 23.30 12.11 9.91
C LEU A 323 24.43 12.62 10.81
N THR A 324 25.66 12.15 10.59
CA THR A 324 26.82 12.59 11.36
C THR A 324 27.36 13.92 10.85
N ASP A 325 28.20 14.57 11.63
CA ASP A 325 28.96 15.76 11.29
C ASP A 325 29.91 15.58 10.10
N THR A 326 30.32 14.32 9.84
CA THR A 326 31.15 13.95 8.67
C THR A 326 30.31 13.59 7.42
N GLY A 327 29.00 13.80 7.44
CA GLY A 327 28.09 13.48 6.32
C GLY A 327 27.77 11.99 6.16
N ARG A 328 28.21 11.14 7.09
CA ARG A 328 27.86 9.73 7.08
C ARG A 328 26.44 9.52 7.60
N VAL A 329 25.62 8.79 6.85
CA VAL A 329 24.28 8.38 7.30
C VAL A 329 24.38 7.04 8.03
N ILE A 330 24.10 7.06 9.32
CA ILE A 330 24.01 5.85 10.14
C ILE A 330 22.63 5.26 9.99
N GLN A 331 22.56 3.94 9.80
CA GLN A 331 21.31 3.17 9.75
C GLN A 331 21.37 2.05 10.79
N LYS A 332 20.34 1.91 11.59
CA LYS A 332 20.25 0.85 12.61
C LYS A 332 18.90 0.14 12.54
N ILE A 333 18.93 -1.19 12.60
CA ILE A 333 17.70 -1.98 12.80
C ILE A 333 17.26 -1.87 14.26
N ASN A 334 15.94 -1.77 14.48
CA ASN A 334 15.40 -1.77 15.84
C ASN A 334 15.68 -3.12 16.52
N PRO A 335 16.33 -3.16 17.70
CA PRO A 335 16.59 -4.40 18.43
C PRO A 335 15.36 -5.24 18.70
N LYS A 336 14.21 -4.62 18.98
CA LYS A 336 12.92 -5.33 19.17
C LYS A 336 12.52 -6.15 17.94
N ARG A 337 12.90 -5.72 16.73
CA ARG A 337 12.64 -6.47 15.49
C ARG A 337 13.51 -7.72 15.36
N LEU A 338 14.77 -7.62 15.74
CA LEU A 338 15.66 -8.78 15.80
C LEU A 338 15.12 -9.82 16.79
N THR A 339 14.70 -9.37 17.97
CA THR A 339 14.07 -10.22 18.98
C THR A 339 12.79 -10.87 18.45
N ALA A 340 11.91 -10.08 17.82
CA ALA A 340 10.68 -10.59 17.21
C ALA A 340 10.96 -11.61 16.09
N MET A 341 11.98 -11.36 15.25
CA MET A 341 12.39 -12.30 14.21
C MET A 341 12.91 -13.61 14.81
N ARG A 342 13.76 -13.55 15.84
CA ARG A 342 14.25 -14.75 16.55
C ARG A 342 13.10 -15.58 17.13
N ARG A 343 12.12 -14.92 17.76
CA ARG A 343 10.91 -15.61 18.26
C ARG A 343 10.10 -16.24 17.14
N LYS A 344 9.94 -15.52 16.03
CA LYS A 344 9.20 -16.03 14.86
C LYS A 344 9.90 -17.23 14.23
N MET A 345 11.23 -17.21 14.09
CA MET A 345 12.00 -18.34 13.59
C MET A 345 11.81 -19.59 14.46
N LYS A 346 11.95 -19.45 15.79
CA LYS A 346 11.71 -20.56 16.75
C LYS A 346 10.30 -21.14 16.66
N LYS A 347 9.27 -20.28 16.41
CA LYS A 347 7.88 -20.71 16.26
C LYS A 347 7.60 -21.41 14.93
N LEU A 348 8.29 -21.02 13.87
CA LEU A 348 8.05 -21.52 12.51
C LEU A 348 8.90 -22.75 12.15
N ALA A 349 10.10 -22.87 12.69
CA ALA A 349 11.00 -24.00 12.40
C ALA A 349 10.31 -25.37 12.52
N PRO A 350 9.55 -25.70 13.59
CA PRO A 350 8.88 -27.00 13.68
C PRO A 350 7.63 -27.15 12.80
N LYS A 351 7.23 -26.12 12.04
CA LYS A 351 5.97 -26.07 11.27
C LYS A 351 6.17 -25.95 9.77
N LEU A 352 7.37 -25.68 9.34
CA LEU A 352 7.70 -25.44 7.94
C LEU A 352 8.67 -26.51 7.45
N THR A 353 8.59 -26.83 6.17
CA THR A 353 9.63 -27.59 5.49
C THR A 353 10.94 -26.80 5.47
N GLU A 354 12.06 -27.48 5.30
CA GLU A 354 13.39 -26.84 5.21
C GLU A 354 13.43 -25.76 4.15
N LYS A 355 12.82 -26.00 2.99
CA LYS A 355 12.75 -25.06 1.87
C LYS A 355 11.97 -23.80 2.26
N GLU A 356 10.75 -23.97 2.79
CA GLU A 356 9.90 -22.84 3.21
C GLU A 356 10.55 -22.03 4.32
N PHE A 357 11.19 -22.67 5.30
CA PHE A 357 11.91 -22.01 6.38
C PHE A 357 13.12 -21.23 5.86
N THR A 358 13.86 -21.80 4.91
CA THR A 358 15.01 -21.17 4.25
C THR A 358 14.56 -19.95 3.43
N ASP A 359 13.50 -20.06 2.66
CA ASP A 359 12.98 -18.97 1.84
C ASP A 359 12.42 -17.83 2.73
N PHE A 360 11.73 -18.17 3.81
CA PHE A 360 11.29 -17.21 4.82
C PHE A 360 12.48 -16.43 5.42
N PHE A 361 13.52 -17.13 5.84
CA PHE A 361 14.71 -16.50 6.42
C PHE A 361 15.45 -15.62 5.41
N ARG A 362 15.74 -16.16 4.22
CA ARG A 362 16.48 -15.45 3.16
C ARG A 362 15.78 -14.17 2.73
N SER A 363 14.46 -14.20 2.57
CA SER A 363 13.66 -13.02 2.23
C SER A 363 13.83 -11.91 3.27
N TRP A 364 13.71 -12.24 4.56
CA TRP A 364 13.88 -11.27 5.63
C TRP A 364 15.33 -10.80 5.77
N PHE A 365 16.29 -11.70 5.73
CA PHE A 365 17.71 -11.45 5.91
C PHE A 365 18.28 -10.53 4.82
N LYS A 366 17.98 -10.80 3.54
CA LYS A 366 18.38 -9.98 2.39
C LYS A 366 17.93 -8.51 2.54
N ASN A 367 16.71 -8.30 3.03
CA ASN A 367 16.15 -6.96 3.23
C ASN A 367 16.81 -6.17 4.37
N HIS A 368 17.48 -6.85 5.32
CA HIS A 368 18.07 -6.24 6.50
C HIS A 368 19.61 -6.37 6.58
N TYR A 369 20.21 -7.19 5.72
CA TYR A 369 21.64 -7.51 5.75
C TYR A 369 22.55 -6.27 5.83
N LYS A 370 22.32 -5.28 4.96
CA LYS A 370 23.16 -4.06 4.90
C LYS A 370 23.01 -3.14 6.13
N ILE A 371 21.95 -3.32 6.91
CA ILE A 371 21.60 -2.46 8.04
C ILE A 371 22.05 -3.08 9.37
N MET A 372 22.19 -4.40 9.40
CA MET A 372 22.67 -5.14 10.57
C MET A 372 24.17 -5.00 10.76
N SER A 373 24.63 -4.91 12.02
CA SER A 373 26.05 -5.04 12.36
C SER A 373 26.54 -6.47 12.06
N ARG A 374 27.87 -6.64 11.94
CA ARG A 374 28.48 -7.98 11.77
C ARG A 374 28.03 -8.95 12.87
N TYR A 375 28.06 -8.50 14.13
CA TYR A 375 27.60 -9.27 15.27
C TYR A 375 26.12 -9.69 15.15
N GLN A 376 25.24 -8.78 14.74
CA GLN A 376 23.81 -9.10 14.57
C GLN A 376 23.58 -10.10 13.44
N ARG A 377 24.34 -10.00 12.34
CA ARG A 377 24.27 -10.97 11.23
C ARG A 377 24.67 -12.34 11.69
N ASN A 378 25.87 -12.46 12.26
CA ASN A 378 26.40 -13.74 12.72
C ASN A 378 25.43 -14.43 13.72
N ASN A 379 24.94 -13.69 14.71
CA ASN A 379 24.03 -14.26 15.72
C ASN A 379 22.70 -14.74 15.15
N ILE A 380 22.15 -14.09 14.12
CA ILE A 380 20.89 -14.50 13.54
C ILE A 380 21.08 -15.66 12.54
N GLU A 381 22.21 -15.69 11.83
CA GLU A 381 22.62 -16.79 10.95
C GLU A 381 22.92 -18.05 11.74
N THR A 382 23.64 -17.94 12.87
CA THR A 382 23.88 -19.08 13.79
C THR A 382 22.55 -19.66 14.28
N LEU A 383 21.63 -18.81 14.74
CA LEU A 383 20.29 -19.27 15.16
C LEU A 383 19.51 -19.93 14.00
N PHE A 384 19.60 -19.39 12.79
CA PHE A 384 18.96 -19.98 11.62
C PHE A 384 19.50 -21.38 11.34
N ASN A 385 20.82 -21.56 11.32
CA ASN A 385 21.46 -22.85 11.06
C ASN A 385 21.07 -23.90 12.13
N GLN A 386 21.09 -23.52 13.42
CA GLN A 386 20.64 -24.41 14.51
C GLN A 386 19.18 -24.84 14.35
N LEU A 387 18.28 -23.92 13.96
CA LEU A 387 16.87 -24.23 13.77
C LEU A 387 16.58 -25.01 12.48
N LYS A 388 17.43 -24.88 11.48
CA LYS A 388 17.33 -25.66 10.24
C LYS A 388 17.58 -27.16 10.48
N GLU A 389 18.48 -27.52 11.39
CA GLU A 389 18.71 -28.92 11.81
C GLU A 389 17.46 -29.52 12.45
N VAL A 390 16.68 -28.70 13.18
CA VAL A 390 15.42 -29.14 13.79
C VAL A 390 14.34 -29.43 12.74
N THR A 391 14.29 -28.68 11.64
CA THR A 391 13.35 -28.95 10.54
C THR A 391 13.66 -30.28 9.83
N LEU A 392 14.91 -30.68 9.74
CA LEU A 392 15.33 -31.95 9.14
C LEU A 392 14.92 -33.15 9.99
N CYS A 393 15.00 -33.04 11.33
CA CYS A 393 14.62 -34.13 12.23
C CYS A 393 13.10 -34.38 12.25
N SER A 394 12.28 -33.34 12.13
CA SER A 394 10.81 -33.50 12.09
C SER A 394 10.31 -34.16 10.80
N THR A 395 10.95 -33.90 9.66
CA THR A 395 10.60 -34.53 8.38
C THR A 395 10.99 -36.02 8.33
N GLN A 396 12.00 -36.46 9.08
CA GLN A 396 12.41 -37.86 9.14
C GLN A 396 11.51 -38.68 10.08
N SER A 397 10.96 -38.07 11.14
CA SER A 397 10.03 -38.78 12.04
C SER A 397 8.66 -39.00 11.40
N ASP A 398 8.19 -38.07 10.56
CA ASP A 398 6.89 -38.23 9.86
C ASP A 398 6.96 -39.31 8.76
N LEU A 399 8.12 -39.50 8.12
CA LEU A 399 8.33 -40.57 7.13
C LEU A 399 8.46 -41.99 7.76
N GLN A 400 8.78 -42.08 9.04
CA GLN A 400 8.86 -43.38 9.76
C GLN A 400 7.50 -43.81 10.36
N THR A 401 6.56 -42.88 10.53
CA THR A 401 5.21 -43.17 11.04
C THR A 401 4.18 -43.51 9.97
N GLU A 402 4.45 -43.22 8.70
CA GLU A 402 3.61 -43.61 7.55
C GLU A 402 4.03 -44.98 6.94
N GLY A 403 5.08 -45.62 7.45
CA GLY A 403 5.62 -46.92 6.98
C GLY A 403 5.42 -48.07 7.93
N SER A 404 4.57 -47.94 8.98
CA SER A 404 4.28 -49.02 9.94
C SER A 404 2.78 -49.36 10.00
#